data_2fc3172f5c5253bc3b40ced676195cb7
#
_entry.id   2fc3172f5c5253bc3b40ced676195cb7
#
_cell.length_a   1.000
_cell.length_b   1.000
_cell.length_c   1.000
_cell.angle_alpha   90.00
_cell.angle_beta   90.00
_cell.angle_gamma   90.00
#
_symmetry.space_group_name_H-M   'P 1'
#
loop_
_entity.id
_entity.type
_entity.pdbx_description
1 polymer ?
#
loop_
_entity_poly.entity_id
_entity_poly.type
_entity_poly.pdbx_seq_one_letter_code
_entity_poly.pdbx_strand_id
1 'polypeptide(L)'
;MDLENKTDIEAIEAFVEKYKTLRQEIAKVIVGQDDVVKNVLMAMFSRSHALLIGVPGLAKTLMITTIAKAIDMTYNRIQFTPDLMPSDIMGAEILDDNRNFKFVKGPIFANIVLADEINRTPPKTQSALLEAMQERSVSMNGTTYGLPNPFFVLATQNPIEQEGTYPLPEAQQDRFMFNIMLDYPSKAEEEEIVKRTIHGDMVEPQRVLTVEEIIFYQKLLQKVPIPENVYRYAVNLSTLTRPNTSGAHAWANDYLSWGAGPRASQFLIIGARTHAVLNGKYSPDIEDVRAVAYNILRHRIIKNYKAEAEGITIEQIIDKLLQAADTH
;
A
#
# COMPACT_ATOMS: atom_id res chain seq x y z
N MET A 1 -9.73 25.93 8.45
CA MET A 1 -10.16 26.19 7.06
C MET A 1 -11.44 25.39 6.88
N ASP A 2 -12.54 26.04 6.51
CA ASP A 2 -13.87 25.43 6.50
C ASP A 2 -14.01 24.52 5.25
N LEU A 3 -13.60 23.27 5.39
CA LEU A 3 -13.63 22.28 4.29
C LEU A 3 -15.07 21.88 3.92
N GLU A 4 -16.01 22.05 4.86
CA GLU A 4 -17.41 21.65 4.68
C GLU A 4 -18.21 22.61 3.78
N ASN A 5 -17.72 23.83 3.54
CA ASN A 5 -18.39 24.85 2.73
C ASN A 5 -17.90 24.92 1.26
N LYS A 6 -16.95 24.04 0.86
CA LYS A 6 -16.43 23.99 -0.50
C LYS A 6 -17.27 23.08 -1.40
N THR A 7 -17.37 23.45 -2.67
CA THR A 7 -17.86 22.53 -3.70
C THR A 7 -16.89 21.35 -3.85
N ASP A 8 -17.37 20.20 -4.32
CA ASP A 8 -16.48 19.01 -4.52
C ASP A 8 -15.32 19.34 -5.49
N ILE A 9 -15.50 20.24 -6.46
CA ILE A 9 -14.44 20.70 -7.39
C ILE A 9 -13.37 21.49 -6.63
N GLU A 10 -13.77 22.53 -5.90
CA GLU A 10 -12.85 23.34 -5.09
C GLU A 10 -12.10 22.50 -4.03
N ALA A 11 -12.77 21.49 -3.49
CA ALA A 11 -12.16 20.55 -2.53
C ALA A 11 -11.11 19.66 -3.22
N ILE A 12 -11.34 19.20 -4.46
CA ILE A 12 -10.36 18.46 -5.25
C ILE A 12 -9.16 19.34 -5.57
N GLU A 13 -9.34 20.57 -6.02
CA GLU A 13 -8.25 21.51 -6.30
C GLU A 13 -7.40 21.78 -5.06
N ALA A 14 -8.05 22.02 -3.92
CA ALA A 14 -7.35 22.19 -2.64
C ALA A 14 -6.57 20.94 -2.23
N PHE A 15 -7.12 19.75 -2.48
CA PHE A 15 -6.43 18.49 -2.21
C PHE A 15 -5.19 18.32 -3.09
N VAL A 16 -5.29 18.61 -4.37
CA VAL A 16 -4.15 18.53 -5.32
C VAL A 16 -3.01 19.45 -4.86
N GLU A 17 -3.30 20.69 -4.46
CA GLU A 17 -2.27 21.61 -3.98
C GLU A 17 -1.66 21.15 -2.65
N LYS A 18 -2.46 20.65 -1.72
CA LYS A 18 -1.96 20.05 -0.49
C LYS A 18 -1.10 18.81 -0.74
N TYR A 19 -1.50 17.96 -1.68
CA TYR A 19 -0.73 16.78 -2.07
C TYR A 19 0.63 17.15 -2.69
N LYS A 20 0.69 18.18 -3.54
CA LYS A 20 1.95 18.71 -4.09
C LYS A 20 2.86 19.20 -2.97
N THR A 21 2.32 20.00 -2.05
CA THR A 21 3.06 20.51 -0.88
C THR A 21 3.57 19.35 -0.01
N LEU A 22 2.73 18.35 0.24
CA LEU A 22 3.10 17.15 1.00
C LEU A 22 4.29 16.42 0.37
N ARG A 23 4.25 16.21 -0.94
CA ARG A 23 5.37 15.58 -1.66
C ARG A 23 6.65 16.42 -1.58
N GLN A 24 6.55 17.73 -1.69
CA GLN A 24 7.70 18.64 -1.54
C GLN A 24 8.32 18.55 -0.14
N GLU A 25 7.50 18.52 0.91
CA GLU A 25 7.98 18.34 2.29
C GLU A 25 8.69 17.00 2.49
N ILE A 26 8.12 15.91 1.95
CA ILE A 26 8.73 14.58 2.02
C ILE A 26 10.05 14.54 1.24
N ALA A 27 10.14 15.17 0.07
CA ALA A 27 11.34 15.22 -0.76
C ALA A 27 12.51 15.99 -0.12
N LYS A 28 12.25 16.84 0.89
CA LYS A 28 13.34 17.46 1.67
C LYS A 28 14.15 16.44 2.46
N VAL A 29 13.52 15.34 2.86
CA VAL A 29 14.11 14.28 3.69
C VAL A 29 14.46 13.06 2.86
N ILE A 30 13.55 12.62 1.99
CA ILE A 30 13.70 11.43 1.16
C ILE A 30 14.20 11.83 -0.21
N VAL A 31 15.39 11.38 -0.57
CA VAL A 31 16.02 11.60 -1.87
C VAL A 31 15.74 10.41 -2.77
N GLY A 32 15.34 10.68 -4.00
CA GLY A 32 14.85 9.63 -4.88
C GLY A 32 13.55 9.02 -4.38
N GLN A 33 13.18 7.86 -4.81
CA GLN A 33 12.00 7.12 -4.34
C GLN A 33 10.65 7.85 -4.55
N ASP A 34 10.60 8.84 -5.45
CA ASP A 34 9.40 9.64 -5.71
C ASP A 34 8.18 8.79 -6.07
N ASP A 35 8.38 7.74 -6.89
CA ASP A 35 7.32 6.81 -7.27
C ASP A 35 6.88 5.93 -6.12
N VAL A 36 7.81 5.53 -5.25
CA VAL A 36 7.48 4.75 -4.03
C VAL A 36 6.63 5.60 -3.10
N VAL A 37 7.06 6.84 -2.80
CA VAL A 37 6.29 7.79 -1.97
C VAL A 37 4.91 8.04 -2.57
N LYS A 38 4.82 8.28 -3.88
CA LYS A 38 3.55 8.45 -4.61
C LYS A 38 2.62 7.27 -4.38
N ASN A 39 3.10 6.04 -4.55
CA ASN A 39 2.29 4.83 -4.39
C ASN A 39 1.88 4.58 -2.94
N VAL A 40 2.75 4.83 -1.96
CA VAL A 40 2.42 4.73 -0.53
C VAL A 40 1.32 5.74 -0.16
N LEU A 41 1.45 7.00 -0.56
CA LEU A 41 0.43 8.03 -0.34
C LEU A 41 -0.89 7.68 -1.05
N MET A 42 -0.81 7.16 -2.28
CA MET A 42 -1.98 6.72 -3.04
C MET A 42 -2.73 5.60 -2.31
N ALA A 43 -2.04 4.58 -1.78
CA ALA A 43 -2.64 3.51 -0.99
C ALA A 43 -3.33 4.08 0.27
N MET A 44 -2.69 5.01 0.96
CA MET A 44 -3.21 5.65 2.16
C MET A 44 -4.48 6.47 1.88
N PHE A 45 -4.47 7.31 0.84
CA PHE A 45 -5.66 8.09 0.44
C PHE A 45 -6.78 7.20 -0.10
N SER A 46 -6.45 6.03 -0.65
CA SER A 46 -7.39 4.99 -1.08
C SER A 46 -7.98 4.17 0.08
N ARG A 47 -7.67 4.49 1.34
CA ARG A 47 -8.07 3.73 2.54
C ARG A 47 -7.64 2.26 2.48
N SER A 48 -6.51 1.99 1.88
CA SER A 48 -5.96 0.66 1.63
C SER A 48 -4.57 0.53 2.25
N HIS A 49 -3.97 -0.64 2.14
CA HIS A 49 -2.66 -0.97 2.70
C HIS A 49 -1.68 -1.28 1.56
N ALA A 50 -0.37 -1.19 1.83
CA ALA A 50 0.65 -1.47 0.83
C ALA A 50 1.70 -2.46 1.36
N LEU A 51 2.22 -3.28 0.45
CA LEU A 51 3.37 -4.16 0.66
C LEU A 51 4.56 -3.58 -0.09
N LEU A 52 5.66 -3.36 0.60
CA LEU A 52 6.89 -2.82 0.06
C LEU A 52 7.96 -3.93 0.01
N ILE A 53 8.41 -4.26 -1.18
CA ILE A 53 9.45 -5.26 -1.39
C ILE A 53 10.75 -4.55 -1.74
N GLY A 54 11.79 -4.77 -0.95
CA GLY A 54 13.09 -4.18 -1.21
C GLY A 54 14.13 -4.61 -0.19
N VAL A 55 15.38 -4.51 -0.59
CA VAL A 55 16.53 -4.88 0.25
C VAL A 55 16.64 -4.00 1.50
N PRO A 56 17.35 -4.44 2.54
CA PRO A 56 17.64 -3.62 3.71
C PRO A 56 18.42 -2.36 3.35
N GLY A 57 18.32 -1.33 4.19
CA GLY A 57 19.11 -0.10 4.03
C GLY A 57 18.54 0.96 3.09
N LEU A 58 17.39 0.72 2.45
CA LEU A 58 16.75 1.65 1.52
C LEU A 58 15.79 2.66 2.20
N ALA A 59 16.10 3.09 3.41
CA ALA A 59 15.39 4.15 4.15
C ALA A 59 13.86 3.94 4.34
N LYS A 60 13.36 2.69 4.34
CA LYS A 60 11.92 2.38 4.51
C LYS A 60 11.33 3.00 5.77
N THR A 61 12.03 2.85 6.90
CA THR A 61 11.60 3.44 8.19
C THR A 61 11.64 4.96 8.15
N LEU A 62 12.67 5.55 7.56
CA LEU A 62 12.77 7.01 7.41
C LEU A 62 11.63 7.56 6.55
N MET A 63 11.31 6.90 5.44
CA MET A 63 10.20 7.29 4.56
C MET A 63 8.87 7.34 5.32
N ILE A 64 8.51 6.26 6.01
CA ILE A 64 7.20 6.21 6.68
C ILE A 64 7.11 7.15 7.89
N THR A 65 8.21 7.33 8.62
CA THR A 65 8.25 8.31 9.73
C THR A 65 8.16 9.75 9.22
N THR A 66 8.77 10.04 8.07
CA THR A 66 8.67 11.35 7.40
C THR A 66 7.23 11.61 6.95
N ILE A 67 6.60 10.62 6.32
CA ILE A 67 5.18 10.71 5.93
C ILE A 67 4.30 10.96 7.17
N ALA A 68 4.47 10.17 8.24
CA ALA A 68 3.67 10.29 9.45
C ALA A 68 3.78 11.68 10.10
N LYS A 69 4.99 12.26 10.15
CA LYS A 69 5.22 13.63 10.65
C LYS A 69 4.56 14.68 9.77
N ALA A 70 4.67 14.55 8.44
CA ALA A 70 4.09 15.52 7.50
C ALA A 70 2.55 15.55 7.50
N ILE A 71 1.90 14.48 7.97
CA ILE A 71 0.43 14.33 8.01
C ILE A 71 -0.14 14.21 9.43
N ASP A 72 0.66 14.52 10.45
CA ASP A 72 0.26 14.53 11.87
C ASP A 72 -0.47 13.26 12.34
N MET A 73 0.02 12.11 11.93
CA MET A 73 -0.52 10.81 12.29
C MET A 73 0.35 10.11 13.33
N THR A 74 -0.29 9.39 14.25
CA THR A 74 0.42 8.48 15.16
C THR A 74 1.05 7.35 14.36
N TYR A 75 2.29 7.00 14.72
CA TYR A 75 3.10 6.01 14.04
C TYR A 75 3.69 5.00 15.01
N ASN A 76 3.63 3.72 14.65
CA ASN A 76 4.35 2.65 15.34
C ASN A 76 5.07 1.75 14.33
N ARG A 77 6.24 1.26 14.73
CA ARG A 77 6.99 0.22 14.00
C ARG A 77 6.87 -1.09 14.77
N ILE A 78 6.54 -2.15 14.06
CA ILE A 78 6.55 -3.53 14.56
C ILE A 78 7.60 -4.28 13.75
N GLN A 79 8.70 -4.65 14.40
CA GLN A 79 9.72 -5.52 13.79
C GLN A 79 9.25 -6.95 13.93
N PHE A 80 9.04 -7.63 12.81
CA PHE A 80 8.65 -9.02 12.79
C PHE A 80 9.86 -9.92 12.99
N THR A 81 9.80 -10.75 14.01
CA THR A 81 10.84 -11.72 14.39
C THR A 81 10.22 -13.10 14.53
N PRO A 82 11.00 -14.20 14.45
CA PRO A 82 10.47 -15.56 14.55
C PRO A 82 9.70 -15.87 15.84
N ASP A 83 10.01 -15.16 16.92
CA ASP A 83 9.40 -15.32 18.24
C ASP A 83 8.24 -14.35 18.53
N LEU A 84 7.94 -13.41 17.60
CA LEU A 84 6.87 -12.43 17.78
C LEU A 84 5.50 -13.13 17.84
N MET A 85 4.75 -12.83 18.90
CA MET A 85 3.42 -13.38 19.14
C MET A 85 2.30 -12.39 18.71
N PRO A 86 1.09 -12.88 18.39
CA PRO A 86 -0.06 -12.01 18.11
C PRO A 86 -0.35 -11.01 19.24
N SER A 87 -0.18 -11.41 20.50
CA SER A 87 -0.35 -10.53 21.66
C SER A 87 0.61 -9.34 21.69
N ASP A 88 1.82 -9.50 21.14
CA ASP A 88 2.82 -8.43 21.08
C ASP A 88 2.38 -7.32 20.08
N ILE A 89 1.57 -7.69 19.10
CA ILE A 89 1.02 -6.78 18.09
C ILE A 89 -0.30 -6.15 18.56
N MET A 90 -1.24 -7.00 19.02
CA MET A 90 -2.61 -6.62 19.34
C MET A 90 -2.74 -6.01 20.72
N GLY A 91 -1.87 -6.41 21.65
CA GLY A 91 -2.00 -6.14 23.06
C GLY A 91 -2.52 -7.38 23.83
N ALA A 92 -2.56 -7.23 25.13
CA ALA A 92 -2.93 -8.32 26.04
C ALA A 92 -3.75 -7.78 27.23
N GLU A 93 -4.56 -8.64 27.83
CA GLU A 93 -5.16 -8.35 29.11
C GLU A 93 -4.17 -8.63 30.24
N ILE A 94 -4.03 -7.68 31.13
CA ILE A 94 -3.25 -7.80 32.36
C ILE A 94 -4.15 -7.61 33.57
N LEU A 95 -3.76 -8.19 34.68
CA LEU A 95 -4.40 -7.88 35.97
C LEU A 95 -3.85 -6.55 36.48
N ASP A 96 -4.75 -5.60 36.80
CA ASP A 96 -4.38 -4.38 37.50
C ASP A 96 -4.13 -4.63 39.02
N ASP A 97 -3.70 -3.60 39.72
CA ASP A 97 -3.43 -3.68 41.18
C ASP A 97 -4.67 -4.09 42.00
N ASN A 98 -5.87 -3.90 41.45
CA ASN A 98 -7.14 -4.28 42.05
C ASN A 98 -7.64 -5.67 41.61
N ARG A 99 -6.82 -6.42 40.88
CA ARG A 99 -7.13 -7.74 40.30
C ARG A 99 -8.27 -7.70 39.24
N ASN A 100 -8.49 -6.56 38.60
CA ASN A 100 -9.36 -6.48 37.45
C ASN A 100 -8.57 -6.71 36.16
N PHE A 101 -9.20 -7.37 35.19
CA PHE A 101 -8.62 -7.48 33.86
C PHE A 101 -8.68 -6.12 33.16
N LYS A 102 -7.52 -5.67 32.68
CA LYS A 102 -7.37 -4.44 31.90
C LYS A 102 -6.68 -4.76 30.59
N PHE A 103 -7.31 -4.37 29.48
CA PHE A 103 -6.67 -4.50 28.16
C PHE A 103 -5.61 -3.40 27.97
N VAL A 104 -4.38 -3.84 27.72
CA VAL A 104 -3.28 -2.97 27.32
C VAL A 104 -3.12 -3.06 25.82
N LYS A 105 -3.35 -1.94 25.13
CA LYS A 105 -3.26 -1.84 23.67
C LYS A 105 -1.85 -2.11 23.20
N GLY A 106 -1.72 -2.96 22.17
CA GLY A 106 -0.46 -3.22 21.47
C GLY A 106 -0.10 -2.12 20.45
N PRO A 107 1.05 -2.24 19.81
CA PRO A 107 1.56 -1.23 18.86
C PRO A 107 0.70 -1.07 17.61
N ILE A 108 -0.22 -1.98 17.31
CA ILE A 108 -1.16 -1.86 16.19
C ILE A 108 -2.13 -0.66 16.34
N PHE A 109 -2.32 -0.16 17.57
CA PHE A 109 -3.21 0.96 17.84
C PHE A 109 -2.55 2.31 17.50
N ALA A 110 -2.16 2.46 16.25
CA ALA A 110 -1.66 3.71 15.66
C ALA A 110 -2.34 3.94 14.30
N ASN A 111 -2.31 5.18 13.81
CA ASN A 111 -2.83 5.51 12.48
C ASN A 111 -2.00 4.86 11.37
N ILE A 112 -0.67 4.87 11.55
CA ILE A 112 0.29 4.26 10.63
C ILE A 112 1.07 3.18 11.36
N VAL A 113 1.07 1.99 10.81
CA VAL A 113 1.86 0.86 11.30
C VAL A 113 2.82 0.42 10.22
N LEU A 114 4.13 0.46 10.51
CA LEU A 114 5.15 -0.20 9.71
C LEU A 114 5.32 -1.62 10.25
N ALA A 115 4.83 -2.60 9.49
CA ALA A 115 5.07 -4.02 9.75
C ALA A 115 6.35 -4.45 9.04
N ASP A 116 7.49 -4.31 9.72
CA ASP A 116 8.81 -4.47 9.12
C ASP A 116 9.22 -5.94 9.09
N GLU A 117 9.61 -6.44 7.91
CA GLU A 117 10.00 -7.83 7.63
C GLU A 117 8.90 -8.86 8.01
N ILE A 118 7.67 -8.63 7.55
CA ILE A 118 6.49 -9.46 7.90
C ILE A 118 6.68 -10.95 7.63
N ASN A 119 7.53 -11.30 6.66
CA ASN A 119 7.85 -12.69 6.31
C ASN A 119 8.78 -13.41 7.30
N ARG A 120 9.31 -12.74 8.34
CA ARG A 120 10.16 -13.38 9.37
C ARG A 120 9.38 -14.03 10.51
N THR A 121 8.07 -13.87 10.55
CA THR A 121 7.20 -14.35 11.62
C THR A 121 6.32 -15.49 11.12
N PRO A 122 5.99 -16.49 11.97
CA PRO A 122 5.10 -17.57 11.60
C PRO A 122 3.71 -17.12 11.14
N PRO A 123 3.01 -17.90 10.32
CA PRO A 123 1.73 -17.55 9.70
C PRO A 123 0.64 -17.10 10.68
N LYS A 124 0.65 -17.61 11.91
CA LYS A 124 -0.33 -17.24 12.95
C LYS A 124 -0.25 -15.73 13.29
N THR A 125 0.95 -15.19 13.45
CA THR A 125 1.16 -13.78 13.78
C THR A 125 0.92 -12.88 12.57
N GLN A 126 1.32 -13.32 11.36
CA GLN A 126 0.97 -12.64 10.12
C GLN A 126 -0.56 -12.52 9.95
N SER A 127 -1.29 -13.62 10.17
CA SER A 127 -2.75 -13.66 10.04
C SER A 127 -3.45 -12.70 10.99
N ALA A 128 -2.94 -12.53 12.22
CA ALA A 128 -3.49 -11.59 13.18
C ALA A 128 -3.43 -10.15 12.67
N LEU A 129 -2.27 -9.70 12.14
CA LEU A 129 -2.15 -8.38 11.53
C LEU A 129 -3.11 -8.21 10.35
N LEU A 130 -3.16 -9.20 9.46
CA LEU A 130 -3.97 -9.14 8.25
C LEU A 130 -5.48 -9.16 8.54
N GLU A 131 -5.91 -9.82 9.61
CA GLU A 131 -7.29 -9.76 10.11
C GLU A 131 -7.62 -8.36 10.62
N ALA A 132 -6.76 -7.79 11.46
CA ALA A 132 -6.94 -6.42 11.96
C ALA A 132 -6.95 -5.37 10.84
N MET A 133 -6.17 -5.55 9.77
CA MET A 133 -6.22 -4.70 8.57
C MET A 133 -7.58 -4.74 7.89
N GLN A 134 -8.19 -5.92 7.80
CA GLN A 134 -9.47 -6.12 7.14
C GLN A 134 -10.64 -5.62 8.00
N GLU A 135 -10.68 -6.02 9.27
CA GLU A 135 -11.77 -5.71 10.20
C GLU A 135 -11.67 -4.31 10.81
N ARG A 136 -10.50 -3.68 10.71
CA ARG A 136 -10.16 -2.39 11.37
C ARG A 136 -10.44 -2.39 12.87
N SER A 137 -10.30 -3.54 13.48
CA SER A 137 -10.53 -3.79 14.89
C SER A 137 -9.73 -4.99 15.37
N VAL A 138 -9.57 -5.08 16.67
CA VAL A 138 -8.97 -6.21 17.39
C VAL A 138 -10.00 -6.76 18.34
N SER A 139 -10.27 -8.06 18.27
CA SER A 139 -11.16 -8.76 19.20
C SER A 139 -10.34 -9.52 20.25
N MET A 140 -10.61 -9.23 21.54
CA MET A 140 -9.95 -9.90 22.66
C MET A 140 -10.99 -10.26 23.72
N ASN A 141 -11.06 -11.55 24.08
CA ASN A 141 -11.97 -12.08 25.10
C ASN A 141 -13.43 -11.63 24.96
N GLY A 142 -13.95 -11.60 23.72
CA GLY A 142 -15.32 -11.19 23.43
C GLY A 142 -15.56 -9.69 23.33
N THR A 143 -14.54 -8.85 23.58
CA THR A 143 -14.60 -7.39 23.41
C THR A 143 -13.89 -6.99 22.13
N THR A 144 -14.53 -6.14 21.30
CA THR A 144 -13.95 -5.61 20.06
C THR A 144 -13.48 -4.19 20.28
N TYR A 145 -12.21 -3.94 20.00
CA TYR A 145 -11.55 -2.64 20.09
C TYR A 145 -11.29 -2.08 18.70
N GLY A 146 -11.90 -0.95 18.35
CA GLY A 146 -11.67 -0.27 17.08
C GLY A 146 -10.25 0.28 16.96
N LEU A 147 -9.64 0.12 15.80
CA LEU A 147 -8.37 0.75 15.47
C LEU A 147 -8.56 2.24 15.14
N PRO A 148 -7.53 3.07 15.25
CA PRO A 148 -7.60 4.48 14.87
C PRO A 148 -8.08 4.67 13.42
N ASN A 149 -8.78 5.75 13.14
CA ASN A 149 -9.19 6.11 11.79
C ASN A 149 -8.58 7.48 11.42
N PRO A 150 -7.82 7.59 10.32
CA PRO A 150 -7.49 6.53 9.34
C PRO A 150 -6.52 5.49 9.92
N PHE A 151 -6.56 4.28 9.35
CA PHE A 151 -5.64 3.20 9.69
C PHE A 151 -4.93 2.72 8.41
N PHE A 152 -3.61 2.77 8.42
CA PHE A 152 -2.76 2.39 7.30
C PHE A 152 -1.63 1.47 7.75
N VAL A 153 -1.45 0.36 7.06
CA VAL A 153 -0.32 -0.56 7.26
C VAL A 153 0.57 -0.53 6.03
N LEU A 154 1.84 -0.25 6.24
CA LEU A 154 2.91 -0.52 5.28
C LEU A 154 3.66 -1.75 5.78
N ALA A 155 3.47 -2.89 5.11
CA ALA A 155 4.26 -4.08 5.39
C ALA A 155 5.52 -4.09 4.51
N THR A 156 6.63 -4.61 5.03
CA THR A 156 7.84 -4.78 4.23
C THR A 156 8.23 -6.25 4.14
N GLN A 157 8.84 -6.61 3.01
CA GLN A 157 9.49 -7.89 2.81
C GLN A 157 10.90 -7.67 2.28
N ASN A 158 11.83 -8.49 2.77
CA ASN A 158 13.18 -8.56 2.25
C ASN A 158 13.25 -9.75 1.26
N PRO A 159 13.47 -9.51 -0.03
CA PRO A 159 13.50 -10.57 -1.04
C PRO A 159 14.77 -11.43 -0.99
N ILE A 160 15.83 -10.98 -0.33
CA ILE A 160 17.13 -11.68 -0.29
C ILE A 160 17.16 -12.72 0.83
N GLU A 161 16.51 -12.46 1.96
CA GLU A 161 16.47 -13.38 3.09
C GLU A 161 15.49 -14.51 2.82
N GLN A 162 16.00 -15.71 2.60
CA GLN A 162 15.19 -16.92 2.39
C GLN A 162 15.22 -17.84 3.64
N GLU A 163 16.34 -17.89 4.36
CA GLU A 163 16.44 -18.70 5.56
C GLU A 163 15.62 -18.13 6.72
N GLY A 164 14.86 -18.99 7.40
CA GLY A 164 14.03 -18.60 8.55
C GLY A 164 12.86 -17.69 8.19
N THR A 165 12.45 -17.65 6.93
CA THR A 165 11.29 -16.85 6.49
C THR A 165 10.06 -17.71 6.18
N TYR A 166 8.90 -17.10 6.37
CA TYR A 166 7.59 -17.65 6.06
C TYR A 166 6.94 -16.75 5.00
N PRO A 167 6.97 -17.13 3.71
CA PRO A 167 6.37 -16.31 2.66
C PRO A 167 4.89 -16.10 2.93
N LEU A 168 4.41 -14.90 2.65
CA LEU A 168 2.98 -14.61 2.70
C LEU A 168 2.26 -15.39 1.61
N PRO A 169 1.25 -16.23 1.94
CA PRO A 169 0.40 -16.86 0.94
C PRO A 169 -0.27 -15.81 0.04
N GLU A 170 -0.54 -16.15 -1.19
CA GLU A 170 -1.14 -15.26 -2.21
C GLU A 170 -2.48 -14.68 -1.73
N ALA A 171 -3.32 -15.49 -1.08
CA ALA A 171 -4.59 -15.03 -0.52
C ALA A 171 -4.42 -13.96 0.57
N GLN A 172 -3.27 -13.96 1.24
CA GLN A 172 -2.93 -12.95 2.24
C GLN A 172 -2.33 -11.69 1.58
N GLN A 173 -1.48 -11.86 0.56
CA GLN A 173 -0.94 -10.74 -0.23
C GLN A 173 -2.05 -9.97 -0.93
N ASP A 174 -3.13 -10.62 -1.36
CA ASP A 174 -4.28 -9.98 -2.03
C ASP A 174 -4.99 -8.91 -1.17
N ARG A 175 -4.74 -8.87 0.15
CA ARG A 175 -5.26 -7.83 1.07
C ARG A 175 -4.54 -6.49 0.92
N PHE A 176 -3.30 -6.49 0.44
CA PHE A 176 -2.57 -5.27 0.11
C PHE A 176 -3.01 -4.76 -1.25
N MET A 177 -3.35 -3.47 -1.32
CA MET A 177 -3.72 -2.85 -2.60
C MET A 177 -2.55 -2.85 -3.57
N PHE A 178 -1.41 -2.36 -3.11
CA PHE A 178 -0.18 -2.24 -3.88
C PHE A 178 0.92 -3.15 -3.36
N ASN A 179 1.62 -3.77 -4.29
CA ASN A 179 2.94 -4.34 -4.11
C ASN A 179 3.94 -3.39 -4.79
N ILE A 180 4.69 -2.67 -3.97
CA ILE A 180 5.60 -1.62 -4.41
C ILE A 180 7.03 -2.16 -4.36
N MET A 181 7.72 -2.12 -5.49
CA MET A 181 9.13 -2.48 -5.56
C MET A 181 9.99 -1.29 -5.18
N LEU A 182 10.94 -1.52 -4.30
CA LEU A 182 11.90 -0.52 -3.84
C LEU A 182 13.29 -0.90 -4.37
N ASP A 183 13.74 -0.17 -5.36
CA ASP A 183 15.04 -0.37 -5.99
C ASP A 183 16.14 0.49 -5.34
N TYR A 184 17.39 0.18 -5.67
CA TYR A 184 18.51 1.02 -5.27
C TYR A 184 18.40 2.42 -5.88
N PRO A 185 18.85 3.45 -5.15
CA PRO A 185 18.92 4.79 -5.73
C PRO A 185 19.91 4.81 -6.90
N SER A 186 19.69 5.71 -7.84
CA SER A 186 20.67 5.99 -8.88
C SER A 186 21.95 6.58 -8.25
N LYS A 187 23.07 6.52 -8.96
CA LYS A 187 24.34 7.08 -8.48
C LYS A 187 24.22 8.54 -8.06
N ALA A 188 23.48 9.35 -8.80
CA ALA A 188 23.28 10.76 -8.48
C ALA A 188 22.45 10.97 -7.20
N GLU A 189 21.42 10.17 -7.01
CA GLU A 189 20.61 10.17 -5.78
C GLU A 189 21.43 9.68 -4.58
N GLU A 190 22.25 8.66 -4.75
CA GLU A 190 23.13 8.15 -3.68
C GLU A 190 24.19 9.20 -3.27
N GLU A 191 24.79 9.92 -4.23
CA GLU A 191 25.68 11.04 -3.95
C GLU A 191 24.97 12.14 -3.14
N GLU A 192 23.72 12.45 -3.47
CA GLU A 192 22.92 13.44 -2.76
C GLU A 192 22.54 12.96 -1.34
N ILE A 193 22.18 11.69 -1.19
CA ILE A 193 21.91 11.06 0.12
C ILE A 193 23.13 11.22 1.02
N VAL A 194 24.32 10.84 0.51
CA VAL A 194 25.56 10.92 1.27
C VAL A 194 25.86 12.36 1.70
N LYS A 195 25.71 13.33 0.80
CA LYS A 195 25.92 14.75 1.11
C LYS A 195 25.02 15.23 2.25
N ARG A 196 23.71 14.88 2.19
CA ARG A 196 22.74 15.30 3.22
C ARG A 196 22.95 14.61 4.56
N THR A 197 23.38 13.35 4.57
CA THR A 197 23.48 12.56 5.81
C THR A 197 24.80 12.79 6.56
N ILE A 198 25.92 13.08 5.86
CA ILE A 198 27.23 13.26 6.51
C ILE A 198 27.30 14.55 7.33
N HIS A 199 26.60 15.62 6.90
CA HIS A 199 26.64 16.90 7.60
C HIS A 199 25.69 17.01 8.80
N GLY A 200 24.85 15.99 9.05
CA GLY A 200 24.01 15.92 10.25
C GLY A 200 22.81 16.89 10.25
N ASP A 201 22.62 17.68 9.21
CA ASP A 201 21.51 18.62 9.08
C ASP A 201 20.24 17.86 8.63
N MET A 202 19.65 17.08 9.53
CA MET A 202 18.38 16.43 9.24
C MET A 202 17.26 17.45 9.26
N VAL A 203 16.77 17.78 8.06
CA VAL A 203 15.58 18.64 7.90
C VAL A 203 14.35 17.87 8.37
N GLU A 204 13.56 18.46 9.26
CA GLU A 204 12.26 17.87 9.61
C GLU A 204 11.17 18.37 8.64
N PRO A 205 10.27 17.48 8.17
CA PRO A 205 9.18 17.90 7.30
C PRO A 205 8.18 18.74 8.10
N GLN A 206 7.64 19.77 7.47
CA GLN A 206 6.56 20.54 8.04
C GLN A 206 5.25 19.75 7.92
N ARG A 207 4.37 19.93 8.90
CA ARG A 207 3.02 19.38 8.87
C ARG A 207 2.20 20.05 7.78
N VAL A 208 1.64 19.26 6.87
CA VAL A 208 0.86 19.72 5.71
C VAL A 208 -0.63 19.39 5.86
N LEU A 209 -0.93 18.21 6.40
CA LEU A 209 -2.29 17.70 6.55
C LEU A 209 -2.57 17.30 7.98
N THR A 210 -3.84 17.40 8.38
CA THR A 210 -4.33 16.85 9.65
C THR A 210 -5.05 15.52 9.41
N VAL A 211 -5.29 14.78 10.48
CA VAL A 211 -6.09 13.53 10.46
C VAL A 211 -7.49 13.78 9.87
N GLU A 212 -8.14 14.89 10.27
CA GLU A 212 -9.48 15.25 9.80
C GLU A 212 -9.48 15.55 8.30
N GLU A 213 -8.45 16.26 7.79
CA GLU A 213 -8.31 16.55 6.38
C GLU A 213 -8.12 15.26 5.57
N ILE A 214 -7.35 14.30 6.07
CA ILE A 214 -7.17 13.01 5.39
C ILE A 214 -8.49 12.25 5.33
N ILE A 215 -9.24 12.18 6.42
CA ILE A 215 -10.56 11.54 6.44
C ILE A 215 -11.50 12.23 5.44
N PHE A 216 -11.47 13.55 5.40
CA PHE A 216 -12.27 14.33 4.45
C PHE A 216 -11.91 13.99 2.99
N TYR A 217 -10.62 14.01 2.64
CA TYR A 217 -10.16 13.69 1.28
C TYR A 217 -10.41 12.23 0.91
N GLN A 218 -10.29 11.30 1.83
CA GLN A 218 -10.66 9.90 1.60
C GLN A 218 -12.16 9.75 1.26
N LYS A 219 -13.04 10.52 1.91
CA LYS A 219 -14.49 10.56 1.59
C LYS A 219 -14.75 11.26 0.26
N LEU A 220 -14.04 12.36 -0.02
CA LEU A 220 -14.15 13.09 -1.28
C LEU A 220 -13.78 12.21 -2.47
N LEU A 221 -12.68 11.46 -2.38
CA LEU A 221 -12.28 10.50 -3.40
C LEU A 221 -13.38 9.47 -3.72
N GLN A 222 -14.13 9.02 -2.72
CA GLN A 222 -15.22 8.05 -2.93
C GLN A 222 -16.40 8.61 -3.75
N LYS A 223 -16.58 9.93 -3.76
CA LYS A 223 -17.63 10.60 -4.55
C LYS A 223 -17.27 10.83 -6.01
N VAL A 224 -15.97 10.77 -6.35
CA VAL A 224 -15.50 11.02 -7.72
C VAL A 224 -16.15 10.01 -8.68
N PRO A 225 -16.84 10.48 -9.74
CA PRO A 225 -17.54 9.61 -10.68
C PRO A 225 -16.53 8.78 -11.49
N ILE A 226 -16.93 7.57 -11.82
CA ILE A 226 -16.11 6.64 -12.61
C ILE A 226 -16.91 6.33 -13.89
N PRO A 227 -16.35 6.61 -15.07
CA PRO A 227 -16.98 6.29 -16.35
C PRO A 227 -17.10 4.79 -16.59
N GLU A 228 -18.15 4.38 -17.31
CA GLU A 228 -18.44 2.97 -17.58
C GLU A 228 -17.32 2.26 -18.35
N ASN A 229 -16.64 2.95 -19.26
CA ASN A 229 -15.51 2.39 -19.99
C ASN A 229 -14.33 2.04 -19.06
N VAL A 230 -14.12 2.79 -17.98
CA VAL A 230 -13.09 2.50 -16.97
C VAL A 230 -13.44 1.24 -16.19
N TYR A 231 -14.71 1.05 -15.80
CA TYR A 231 -15.17 -0.20 -15.18
C TYR A 231 -14.92 -1.39 -16.10
N ARG A 232 -15.34 -1.29 -17.36
CA ARG A 232 -15.17 -2.37 -18.35
C ARG A 232 -13.73 -2.70 -18.57
N TYR A 233 -12.86 -1.70 -18.71
CA TYR A 233 -11.43 -1.89 -18.91
C TYR A 233 -10.79 -2.59 -17.73
N ALA A 234 -11.03 -2.16 -16.50
CA ALA A 234 -10.46 -2.75 -15.30
C ALA A 234 -10.91 -4.21 -15.08
N VAL A 235 -12.18 -4.51 -15.36
CA VAL A 235 -12.71 -5.88 -15.29
C VAL A 235 -12.13 -6.73 -16.41
N ASN A 236 -12.06 -6.20 -17.66
CA ASN A 236 -11.46 -6.89 -18.80
C ASN A 236 -9.99 -7.24 -18.50
N LEU A 237 -9.19 -6.27 -18.08
CA LEU A 237 -7.78 -6.49 -17.74
C LEU A 237 -7.61 -7.60 -16.70
N SER A 238 -8.44 -7.61 -15.67
CA SER A 238 -8.40 -8.67 -14.65
C SER A 238 -8.82 -10.04 -15.19
N THR A 239 -9.81 -10.11 -16.09
CA THR A 239 -10.26 -11.37 -16.68
C THR A 239 -9.26 -11.94 -17.67
N LEU A 240 -8.57 -11.10 -18.43
CA LEU A 240 -7.48 -11.51 -19.32
C LEU A 240 -6.35 -12.26 -18.61
N THR A 241 -6.17 -12.03 -17.29
CA THR A 241 -5.13 -12.72 -16.49
C THR A 241 -5.48 -14.16 -16.13
N ARG A 242 -6.74 -14.61 -16.27
CA ARG A 242 -7.23 -15.89 -15.73
C ARG A 242 -7.04 -17.02 -16.72
N PRO A 243 -6.03 -17.90 -16.54
CA PRO A 243 -5.79 -18.98 -17.47
C PRO A 243 -6.97 -19.99 -17.53
N ASN A 244 -7.15 -20.63 -18.67
CA ASN A 244 -8.18 -21.65 -18.91
C ASN A 244 -9.64 -21.16 -18.73
N THR A 245 -9.87 -19.85 -18.87
CA THR A 245 -11.22 -19.28 -18.94
C THR A 245 -11.53 -18.74 -20.32
N SER A 246 -12.81 -18.53 -20.64
CA SER A 246 -13.24 -18.01 -21.95
C SER A 246 -12.74 -16.58 -22.25
N GLY A 247 -12.35 -15.82 -21.23
CA GLY A 247 -11.77 -14.48 -21.35
C GLY A 247 -10.25 -14.45 -21.27
N ALA A 248 -9.58 -15.59 -21.17
CA ALA A 248 -8.14 -15.65 -20.97
C ALA A 248 -7.36 -15.18 -22.22
N HIS A 249 -6.36 -14.33 -22.00
CA HIS A 249 -5.39 -14.02 -23.05
C HIS A 249 -4.42 -15.19 -23.28
N ALA A 250 -3.87 -15.32 -24.50
CA ALA A 250 -2.93 -16.38 -24.83
C ALA A 250 -1.72 -16.42 -23.89
N TRP A 251 -1.15 -15.27 -23.55
CA TRP A 251 -0.04 -15.17 -22.58
C TRP A 251 -0.43 -15.64 -21.17
N ALA A 252 -1.67 -15.43 -20.74
CA ALA A 252 -2.13 -15.96 -19.47
C ALA A 252 -2.22 -17.50 -19.49
N ASN A 253 -2.73 -18.08 -20.57
CA ASN A 253 -2.76 -19.54 -20.75
C ASN A 253 -1.35 -20.15 -20.83
N ASP A 254 -0.42 -19.46 -21.49
CA ASP A 254 0.94 -19.95 -21.68
C ASP A 254 1.81 -19.84 -20.43
N TYR A 255 1.67 -18.76 -19.65
CA TYR A 255 2.66 -18.38 -18.65
C TYR A 255 2.13 -18.22 -17.24
N LEU A 256 0.81 -18.28 -17.00
CA LEU A 256 0.24 -18.18 -15.66
C LEU A 256 -0.32 -19.52 -15.19
N SER A 257 -0.09 -19.83 -13.93
CA SER A 257 -0.81 -20.89 -13.19
C SER A 257 -2.06 -20.35 -12.52
N TRP A 258 -2.08 -19.07 -12.16
CA TRP A 258 -3.20 -18.42 -11.49
C TRP A 258 -3.33 -16.94 -11.89
N GLY A 259 -4.57 -16.50 -12.08
CA GLY A 259 -4.91 -15.12 -12.46
C GLY A 259 -5.56 -14.32 -11.34
N ALA A 260 -5.71 -13.02 -11.56
CA ALA A 260 -6.24 -12.09 -10.59
C ALA A 260 -7.73 -12.29 -10.30
N GLY A 261 -8.10 -12.22 -9.03
CA GLY A 261 -9.49 -12.28 -8.56
C GLY A 261 -10.24 -10.95 -8.70
N PRO A 262 -11.55 -10.91 -8.31
CA PRO A 262 -12.36 -9.68 -8.41
C PRO A 262 -11.83 -8.49 -7.59
N ARG A 263 -11.08 -8.75 -6.52
CA ARG A 263 -10.44 -7.71 -5.71
C ARG A 263 -9.44 -6.88 -6.54
N ALA A 264 -8.77 -7.50 -7.51
CA ALA A 264 -7.90 -6.78 -8.44
C ALA A 264 -8.67 -5.73 -9.25
N SER A 265 -9.83 -6.08 -9.81
CA SER A 265 -10.69 -5.12 -10.54
C SER A 265 -11.13 -3.97 -9.63
N GLN A 266 -11.49 -4.26 -8.37
CA GLN A 266 -11.85 -3.22 -7.40
C GLN A 266 -10.67 -2.28 -7.13
N PHE A 267 -9.48 -2.81 -6.89
CA PHE A 267 -8.30 -2.00 -6.62
C PHE A 267 -7.81 -1.23 -7.85
N LEU A 268 -7.96 -1.77 -9.06
CA LEU A 268 -7.68 -1.04 -10.30
C LEU A 268 -8.55 0.21 -10.41
N ILE A 269 -9.83 0.09 -10.12
CA ILE A 269 -10.78 1.22 -10.15
C ILE A 269 -10.48 2.22 -9.03
N ILE A 270 -10.27 1.75 -7.80
CA ILE A 270 -9.96 2.62 -6.65
C ILE A 270 -8.64 3.35 -6.88
N GLY A 271 -7.62 2.64 -7.38
CA GLY A 271 -6.31 3.20 -7.69
C GLY A 271 -6.37 4.21 -8.82
N ALA A 272 -7.05 3.89 -9.92
CA ALA A 272 -7.23 4.79 -11.04
C ALA A 272 -7.93 6.10 -10.62
N ARG A 273 -8.98 6.00 -9.81
CA ARG A 273 -9.68 7.16 -9.27
C ARG A 273 -8.77 8.05 -8.42
N THR A 274 -8.01 7.45 -7.52
CA THR A 274 -7.07 8.20 -6.67
C THR A 274 -5.94 8.78 -7.51
N HIS A 275 -5.40 8.02 -8.47
CA HIS A 275 -4.37 8.49 -9.40
C HIS A 275 -4.85 9.69 -10.21
N ALA A 276 -6.06 9.63 -10.77
CA ALA A 276 -6.65 10.72 -11.54
C ALA A 276 -6.75 12.02 -10.71
N VAL A 277 -7.31 11.95 -9.51
CA VAL A 277 -7.48 13.13 -8.65
C VAL A 277 -6.14 13.71 -8.23
N LEU A 278 -5.17 12.89 -7.84
CA LEU A 278 -3.83 13.37 -7.48
C LEU A 278 -3.09 14.05 -8.65
N ASN A 279 -3.50 13.76 -9.90
CA ASN A 279 -3.02 14.43 -11.10
C ASN A 279 -3.96 15.56 -11.59
N GLY A 280 -4.91 16.01 -10.77
CA GLY A 280 -5.78 17.14 -11.06
C GLY A 280 -6.97 16.83 -11.98
N LYS A 281 -7.30 15.55 -12.19
CA LYS A 281 -8.50 15.14 -12.94
C LYS A 281 -9.69 14.99 -12.01
N TYR A 282 -10.90 15.23 -12.51
CA TYR A 282 -12.15 15.07 -11.77
C TYR A 282 -12.83 13.72 -12.01
N SER A 283 -12.25 12.88 -12.85
CA SER A 283 -12.71 11.54 -13.19
C SER A 283 -11.54 10.73 -13.74
N PRO A 284 -11.43 9.43 -13.44
CA PRO A 284 -10.40 8.58 -14.02
C PRO A 284 -10.68 8.25 -15.48
N ASP A 285 -9.62 7.94 -16.21
CA ASP A 285 -9.67 7.35 -17.55
C ASP A 285 -8.86 6.03 -17.60
N ILE A 286 -8.75 5.42 -18.77
CA ILE A 286 -8.03 4.16 -18.98
C ILE A 286 -6.56 4.30 -18.62
N GLU A 287 -5.92 5.45 -18.90
CA GLU A 287 -4.52 5.69 -18.57
C GLU A 287 -4.27 5.66 -17.06
N ASP A 288 -5.25 6.10 -16.26
CA ASP A 288 -5.14 6.03 -14.80
C ASP A 288 -5.20 4.58 -14.30
N VAL A 289 -5.96 3.69 -14.96
CA VAL A 289 -5.96 2.24 -14.67
C VAL A 289 -4.60 1.64 -15.01
N ARG A 290 -4.03 1.98 -16.17
CA ARG A 290 -2.72 1.50 -16.62
C ARG A 290 -1.61 1.93 -15.66
N ALA A 291 -1.66 3.17 -15.18
CA ALA A 291 -0.66 3.71 -14.25
C ALA A 291 -0.54 2.93 -12.94
N VAL A 292 -1.61 2.28 -12.50
CA VAL A 292 -1.62 1.51 -11.23
C VAL A 292 -1.56 0.00 -11.43
N ALA A 293 -1.66 -0.48 -12.68
CA ALA A 293 -1.84 -1.89 -12.99
C ALA A 293 -0.70 -2.78 -12.47
N TYR A 294 0.55 -2.37 -12.66
CA TYR A 294 1.71 -3.16 -12.21
C TYR A 294 1.70 -3.40 -10.70
N ASN A 295 1.52 -2.35 -9.93
CA ASN A 295 1.53 -2.44 -8.47
C ASN A 295 0.34 -3.21 -7.90
N ILE A 296 -0.76 -3.33 -8.68
CA ILE A 296 -1.95 -4.07 -8.28
C ILE A 296 -1.89 -5.52 -8.72
N LEU A 297 -1.41 -5.80 -9.93
CA LEU A 297 -1.47 -7.16 -10.51
C LEU A 297 -0.27 -8.03 -10.14
N ARG A 298 0.90 -7.46 -9.92
CA ARG A 298 2.19 -8.18 -9.74
C ARG A 298 2.13 -9.28 -8.68
N HIS A 299 1.42 -9.10 -7.60
CA HIS A 299 1.27 -10.07 -6.50
C HIS A 299 -0.04 -10.87 -6.56
N ARG A 300 -0.81 -10.73 -7.64
CA ARG A 300 -2.10 -11.37 -7.84
C ARG A 300 -2.12 -12.37 -8.99
N ILE A 301 -1.06 -12.37 -9.80
CA ILE A 301 -0.86 -13.33 -10.89
C ILE A 301 0.37 -14.18 -10.59
N ILE A 302 0.25 -15.49 -10.80
CA ILE A 302 1.30 -16.43 -10.43
C ILE A 302 1.79 -17.09 -11.72
N LYS A 303 3.10 -16.99 -11.95
CA LYS A 303 3.75 -17.64 -13.08
C LYS A 303 3.67 -19.16 -12.97
N ASN A 304 3.66 -19.83 -14.11
CA ASN A 304 3.82 -21.28 -14.18
C ASN A 304 5.31 -21.67 -14.42
N TYR A 305 5.58 -22.96 -14.39
CA TYR A 305 6.92 -23.49 -14.60
C TYR A 305 7.52 -23.09 -15.97
N LYS A 306 6.68 -22.99 -17.03
CA LYS A 306 7.14 -22.59 -18.36
C LYS A 306 7.67 -21.16 -18.35
N ALA A 307 6.97 -20.24 -17.70
CA ALA A 307 7.42 -18.84 -17.57
C ALA A 307 8.75 -18.74 -16.80
N GLU A 308 8.92 -19.54 -15.74
CA GLU A 308 10.19 -19.60 -15.00
C GLU A 308 11.33 -20.14 -15.89
N ALA A 309 11.08 -21.23 -16.60
CA ALA A 309 12.09 -21.86 -17.48
C ALA A 309 12.52 -20.97 -18.65
N GLU A 310 11.60 -20.17 -19.19
CA GLU A 310 11.86 -19.24 -20.30
C GLU A 310 12.34 -17.85 -19.81
N GLY A 311 12.43 -17.62 -18.51
CA GLY A 311 12.88 -16.34 -17.93
C GLY A 311 11.87 -15.19 -18.13
N ILE A 312 10.60 -15.50 -18.36
CA ILE A 312 9.54 -14.49 -18.53
C ILE A 312 9.23 -13.84 -17.19
N THR A 313 9.25 -12.50 -17.16
CA THR A 313 8.95 -11.73 -15.94
C THR A 313 7.46 -11.44 -15.80
N ILE A 314 7.01 -11.15 -14.58
CA ILE A 314 5.63 -10.74 -14.33
C ILE A 314 5.30 -9.46 -15.09
N GLU A 315 6.23 -8.51 -15.15
CA GLU A 315 6.08 -7.24 -15.84
C GLU A 315 5.85 -7.45 -17.34
N GLN A 316 6.59 -8.34 -17.99
CA GLN A 316 6.39 -8.68 -19.39
C GLN A 316 5.00 -9.27 -19.66
N ILE A 317 4.48 -10.07 -18.72
CA ILE A 317 3.12 -10.61 -18.83
C ILE A 317 2.11 -9.48 -18.71
N ILE A 318 2.26 -8.61 -17.72
CA ILE A 318 1.35 -7.45 -17.51
C ILE A 318 1.37 -6.54 -18.75
N ASP A 319 2.54 -6.27 -19.34
CA ASP A 319 2.67 -5.49 -20.58
C ASP A 319 1.80 -6.05 -21.71
N LYS A 320 1.85 -7.35 -21.92
CA LYS A 320 1.07 -8.03 -22.97
C LYS A 320 -0.44 -7.98 -22.69
N LEU A 321 -0.82 -8.11 -21.43
CA LEU A 321 -2.22 -8.02 -21.02
C LEU A 321 -2.77 -6.59 -21.16
N LEU A 322 -1.96 -5.56 -20.84
CA LEU A 322 -2.32 -4.16 -21.05
C LEU A 322 -2.51 -3.84 -22.53
N GLN A 323 -1.59 -4.31 -23.40
CA GLN A 323 -1.73 -4.17 -24.86
C GLN A 323 -2.99 -4.84 -25.41
N ALA A 324 -3.33 -6.03 -24.90
CA ALA A 324 -4.53 -6.75 -25.30
C ALA A 324 -5.83 -6.10 -24.82
N ALA A 325 -5.82 -5.51 -23.62
CA ALA A 325 -6.98 -4.83 -23.06
C ALA A 325 -7.41 -3.58 -23.86
N ASP A 326 -6.49 -2.98 -24.63
CA ASP A 326 -6.78 -1.80 -25.48
C ASP A 326 -7.52 -2.17 -26.76
N THR A 327 -7.50 -3.42 -27.16
CA THR A 327 -8.07 -3.89 -28.45
C THR A 327 -9.51 -4.38 -28.32
N HIS A 328 -10.06 -4.37 -27.13
CA HIS A 328 -11.41 -4.81 -26.79
C HIS A 328 -12.19 -3.72 -26.02
#